data_94e15034dcf5287b6edc42b1cbc97d0a
#
_entry.id   94e15034dcf5287b6edc42b1cbc97d0a
#
_cell.length_a   1.000
_cell.length_b   1.000
_cell.length_c   1.000
_cell.angle_alpha   90.00
_cell.angle_beta   90.00
_cell.angle_gamma   90.00
#
_symmetry.space_group_name_H-M   'P 1'
#
loop_
_entity.id
_entity.type
_entity.pdbx_description
1 polymer ?
#
loop_
_entity_poly.entity_id
_entity_poly.type
_entity_poly.pdbx_seq_one_letter_code
_entity_poly.pdbx_strand_id
1 'polypeptide(L)'
;METAEAYQTVRGRMLDLASGVDAATPVPTCPGWTIKELLSHVTGVAADVLNGNIAEAGTDPWVAVQVAARADRSLDEVTGEWVETGPQVDELCVALGDGIAQLIFDTVTHEQDLRGAIGQPGGDDAAVEVALRWAAGAWAGSEVPTSGTLLIRAGSVEAVRGDGGPVVAIDLEPLDAMAVMTGRRSLSEVQALAWDGDVEPWLPAFTWGPFVPPA
;
A
#
# COMPACT_ATOMS: atom_id res chain seq x y z
N MET A 1 1.37 -10.82 13.88
CA MET A 1 2.70 -10.57 13.27
C MET A 1 3.19 -9.22 13.75
N GLU A 2 4.41 -9.13 14.18
CA GLU A 2 5.07 -7.87 14.54
C GLU A 2 5.45 -7.08 13.28
N THR A 3 5.53 -5.75 13.41
CA THR A 3 5.83 -4.84 12.28
C THR A 3 7.13 -5.19 11.56
N ALA A 4 8.20 -5.50 12.30
CA ALA A 4 9.49 -5.89 11.73
C ALA A 4 9.40 -7.22 10.95
N GLU A 5 8.71 -8.23 11.48
CA GLU A 5 8.51 -9.51 10.81
C GLU A 5 7.69 -9.34 9.52
N ALA A 6 6.67 -8.47 9.55
CA ALA A 6 5.87 -8.13 8.38
C ALA A 6 6.72 -7.54 7.27
N TYR A 7 7.55 -6.54 7.60
CA TYR A 7 8.46 -5.91 6.63
C TYR A 7 9.43 -6.91 6.01
N GLN A 8 10.12 -7.71 6.85
CA GLN A 8 11.07 -8.73 6.38
C GLN A 8 10.42 -9.73 5.43
N THR A 9 9.22 -10.20 5.79
CA THR A 9 8.46 -11.17 4.99
C THR A 9 8.11 -10.60 3.63
N VAL A 10 7.52 -9.40 3.59
CA VAL A 10 7.08 -8.76 2.34
C VAL A 10 8.28 -8.39 1.46
N ARG A 11 9.33 -7.80 2.03
CA ARG A 11 10.56 -7.49 1.32
C ARG A 11 11.19 -8.74 0.69
N GLY A 12 11.29 -9.83 1.45
CA GLY A 12 11.82 -11.10 0.94
C GLY A 12 11.03 -11.61 -0.26
N ARG A 13 9.70 -11.63 -0.16
CA ARG A 13 8.82 -12.04 -1.28
C ARG A 13 8.98 -11.13 -2.50
N MET A 14 9.03 -9.81 -2.33
CA MET A 14 9.19 -8.89 -3.45
C MET A 14 10.53 -9.07 -4.16
N LEU A 15 11.62 -9.31 -3.42
CA LEU A 15 12.93 -9.62 -4.00
C LEU A 15 12.90 -10.93 -4.79
N ASP A 16 12.23 -11.96 -4.27
CA ASP A 16 12.06 -13.24 -4.96
C ASP A 16 11.21 -13.07 -6.25
N LEU A 17 10.11 -12.32 -6.17
CA LEU A 17 9.24 -12.02 -7.31
C LEU A 17 9.96 -11.19 -8.38
N ALA A 18 10.87 -10.29 -7.97
CA ALA A 18 11.64 -9.45 -8.90
C ALA A 18 12.73 -10.24 -9.64
N SER A 19 13.08 -11.44 -9.17
CA SER A 19 14.12 -12.24 -9.78
C SER A 19 13.69 -12.78 -11.15
N GLY A 20 14.42 -12.37 -12.20
CA GLY A 20 14.21 -12.87 -13.57
C GLY A 20 12.99 -12.29 -14.29
N VAL A 21 12.33 -11.25 -13.76
CA VAL A 21 11.25 -10.55 -14.46
C VAL A 21 11.80 -9.51 -15.44
N ASP A 22 11.01 -9.21 -16.48
CA ASP A 22 11.33 -8.10 -17.38
C ASP A 22 11.07 -6.76 -16.65
N ALA A 23 12.15 -6.04 -16.39
CA ALA A 23 12.15 -4.72 -15.72
C ALA A 23 11.25 -3.68 -16.42
N ALA A 24 11.03 -3.81 -17.72
CA ALA A 24 10.20 -2.92 -18.54
C ALA A 24 8.71 -3.29 -18.53
N THR A 25 8.31 -4.38 -17.84
CA THR A 25 6.90 -4.76 -17.72
C THR A 25 6.10 -3.63 -17.05
N PRO A 26 5.03 -3.11 -17.70
CA PRO A 26 4.17 -2.09 -17.10
C PRO A 26 3.45 -2.58 -15.86
N VAL A 27 3.26 -1.69 -14.88
CA VAL A 27 2.46 -1.95 -13.67
C VAL A 27 1.09 -1.30 -13.83
N PRO A 28 0.02 -2.06 -14.10
CA PRO A 28 -1.30 -1.50 -14.45
C PRO A 28 -1.90 -0.59 -13.36
N THR A 29 -1.64 -0.91 -12.10
CA THR A 29 -2.14 -0.17 -10.92
C THR A 29 -1.30 1.05 -10.56
N CYS A 30 -0.14 1.23 -11.22
CA CYS A 30 0.73 2.42 -11.09
C CYS A 30 0.94 3.03 -12.47
N PRO A 31 -0.01 3.82 -13.02
CA PRO A 31 0.06 4.34 -14.37
C PRO A 31 1.36 5.09 -14.66
N GLY A 32 2.03 4.71 -15.74
CA GLY A 32 3.31 5.28 -16.16
C GLY A 32 4.55 4.63 -15.54
N TRP A 33 4.37 3.64 -14.67
CA TRP A 33 5.48 2.88 -14.08
C TRP A 33 5.66 1.50 -14.72
N THR A 34 6.90 1.08 -14.78
CA THR A 34 7.33 -0.30 -14.99
C THR A 34 7.69 -0.94 -13.65
N ILE A 35 7.97 -2.25 -13.67
CA ILE A 35 8.48 -2.96 -12.49
C ILE A 35 9.76 -2.31 -11.96
N LYS A 36 10.62 -1.77 -12.84
CA LYS A 36 11.83 -1.06 -12.42
C LYS A 36 11.49 0.20 -11.61
N GLU A 37 10.57 1.05 -12.08
CA GLU A 37 10.16 2.26 -11.36
C GLU A 37 9.51 1.91 -10.02
N LEU A 38 8.65 0.89 -9.97
CA LEU A 38 8.03 0.42 -8.74
C LEU A 38 9.09 -0.03 -7.72
N LEU A 39 10.05 -0.87 -8.11
CA LEU A 39 11.12 -1.32 -7.22
C LEU A 39 12.10 -0.21 -6.87
N SER A 40 12.33 0.76 -7.77
CA SER A 40 13.10 1.97 -7.47
C SER A 40 12.45 2.81 -6.38
N HIS A 41 11.11 2.91 -6.39
CA HIS A 41 10.35 3.60 -5.36
C HIS A 41 10.49 2.89 -4.01
N VAL A 42 10.12 1.61 -3.88
CA VAL A 42 10.15 0.92 -2.57
C VAL A 42 11.55 0.82 -1.98
N THR A 43 12.59 0.66 -2.83
CA THR A 43 13.99 0.74 -2.40
C THR A 43 14.33 2.15 -1.91
N GLY A 44 13.82 3.17 -2.60
CA GLY A 44 13.99 4.56 -2.22
C GLY A 44 13.32 4.92 -0.91
N VAL A 45 12.11 4.41 -0.67
CA VAL A 45 11.41 4.54 0.61
C VAL A 45 12.26 3.97 1.75
N ALA A 46 12.80 2.76 1.58
CA ALA A 46 13.67 2.15 2.59
C ALA A 46 14.90 3.02 2.90
N ALA A 47 15.55 3.56 1.87
CA ALA A 47 16.70 4.44 2.02
C ALA A 47 16.32 5.77 2.71
N ASP A 48 15.20 6.37 2.34
CA ASP A 48 14.71 7.63 2.92
C ASP A 48 14.33 7.46 4.40
N VAL A 49 13.70 6.35 4.76
CA VAL A 49 13.36 6.01 6.14
C VAL A 49 14.63 5.88 7.00
N LEU A 50 15.67 5.21 6.51
CA LEU A 50 16.96 5.11 7.19
C LEU A 50 17.64 6.48 7.40
N ASN A 51 17.51 7.37 6.43
CA ASN A 51 18.12 8.70 6.48
C ASN A 51 17.24 9.76 7.17
N GLY A 52 16.04 9.40 7.63
CA GLY A 52 15.09 10.34 8.24
C GLY A 52 14.47 11.33 7.25
N ASN A 53 14.54 11.07 5.94
CA ASN A 53 13.98 11.92 4.88
C ASN A 53 12.50 11.60 4.64
N ILE A 54 11.67 11.79 5.67
CA ILE A 54 10.24 11.36 5.68
C ILE A 54 9.25 12.53 5.82
N ALA A 55 9.72 13.77 5.82
CA ALA A 55 8.86 14.93 6.06
C ALA A 55 7.74 15.08 4.99
N GLU A 56 8.02 14.66 3.76
CA GLU A 56 7.08 14.72 2.64
C GLU A 56 6.64 13.31 2.16
N ALA A 57 6.76 12.30 3.04
CA ALA A 57 6.44 10.91 2.69
C ALA A 57 5.03 10.78 2.12
N GLY A 58 4.92 10.10 0.96
CA GLY A 58 3.67 9.87 0.25
C GLY A 58 3.26 11.00 -0.71
N THR A 59 4.06 12.06 -0.88
CA THR A 59 3.79 13.08 -1.91
C THR A 59 4.44 12.72 -3.25
N ASP A 60 3.81 13.13 -4.37
CA ASP A 60 4.35 12.88 -5.72
C ASP A 60 5.79 13.39 -5.91
N PRO A 61 6.19 14.60 -5.43
CA PRO A 61 7.56 15.05 -5.54
C PRO A 61 8.56 14.14 -4.79
N TRP A 62 8.19 13.66 -3.60
CA TRP A 62 9.04 12.75 -2.81
C TRP A 62 9.22 11.40 -3.53
N VAL A 63 8.14 10.82 -4.06
CA VAL A 63 8.15 9.60 -4.86
C VAL A 63 9.00 9.76 -6.13
N ALA A 64 8.84 10.88 -6.85
CA ALA A 64 9.57 11.15 -8.08
C ALA A 64 11.11 11.19 -7.87
N VAL A 65 11.57 11.72 -6.75
CA VAL A 65 13.02 11.77 -6.41
C VAL A 65 13.59 10.36 -6.25
N GLN A 66 12.87 9.44 -5.61
CA GLN A 66 13.31 8.05 -5.41
C GLN A 66 13.49 7.30 -6.72
N VAL A 67 12.51 7.45 -7.63
CA VAL A 67 12.55 6.84 -8.96
C VAL A 67 13.68 7.45 -9.81
N ALA A 68 13.77 8.78 -9.84
CA ALA A 68 14.81 9.49 -10.61
C ALA A 68 16.24 9.16 -10.15
N ALA A 69 16.46 8.99 -8.85
CA ALA A 69 17.77 8.65 -8.29
C ALA A 69 18.28 7.27 -8.75
N ARG A 70 17.39 6.41 -9.25
CA ARG A 70 17.70 5.04 -9.72
C ARG A 70 17.48 4.86 -11.21
N ALA A 71 17.23 5.95 -11.96
CA ALA A 71 16.88 5.88 -13.40
C ALA A 71 17.94 5.15 -14.25
N ASP A 72 19.22 5.40 -13.97
CA ASP A 72 20.35 4.84 -14.73
C ASP A 72 20.82 3.47 -14.22
N ARG A 73 20.16 2.92 -13.19
CA ARG A 73 20.51 1.61 -12.61
C ARG A 73 19.73 0.49 -13.28
N SER A 74 20.31 -0.69 -13.35
CA SER A 74 19.61 -1.94 -13.67
C SER A 74 18.68 -2.36 -12.52
N LEU A 75 17.73 -3.27 -12.81
CA LEU A 75 16.86 -3.83 -11.78
C LEU A 75 17.67 -4.57 -10.69
N ASP A 76 18.71 -5.31 -11.08
CA ASP A 76 19.58 -6.02 -10.15
C ASP A 76 20.34 -5.06 -9.22
N GLU A 77 20.78 -3.90 -9.72
CA GLU A 77 21.42 -2.87 -8.88
C GLU A 77 20.45 -2.22 -7.91
N VAL A 78 19.18 -2.02 -8.33
CA VAL A 78 18.13 -1.49 -7.44
C VAL A 78 17.77 -2.48 -6.34
N THR A 79 17.52 -3.73 -6.69
CA THR A 79 17.20 -4.78 -5.69
C THR A 79 18.41 -5.10 -4.81
N GLY A 80 19.63 -5.03 -5.34
CA GLY A 80 20.88 -5.15 -4.58
C GLY A 80 21.02 -4.08 -3.49
N GLU A 81 20.69 -2.80 -3.80
CA GLU A 81 20.64 -1.73 -2.80
C GLU A 81 19.63 -2.07 -1.67
N TRP A 82 18.45 -2.62 -2.02
CA TRP A 82 17.45 -2.98 -1.03
C TRP A 82 17.89 -4.16 -0.14
N VAL A 83 18.63 -5.11 -0.71
CA VAL A 83 19.27 -6.21 0.06
C VAL A 83 20.30 -5.66 1.04
N GLU A 84 21.15 -4.73 0.59
CA GLU A 84 22.22 -4.14 1.43
C GLU A 84 21.67 -3.27 2.58
N THR A 85 20.60 -2.52 2.33
CA THR A 85 19.98 -1.64 3.33
C THR A 85 19.00 -2.38 4.26
N GLY A 86 18.51 -3.53 3.84
CA GLY A 86 17.50 -4.31 4.55
C GLY A 86 17.76 -4.53 6.03
N PRO A 87 18.94 -5.00 6.45
CA PRO A 87 19.22 -5.25 7.87
C PRO A 87 19.08 -4.02 8.76
N GLN A 88 19.47 -2.82 8.28
CA GLN A 88 19.31 -1.58 9.05
C GLN A 88 17.84 -1.16 9.14
N VAL A 89 17.05 -1.37 8.07
CA VAL A 89 15.60 -1.12 8.10
C VAL A 89 14.91 -2.09 9.06
N ASP A 90 15.32 -3.35 9.08
CA ASP A 90 14.80 -4.35 10.03
C ASP A 90 15.04 -3.94 11.48
N GLU A 91 16.25 -3.46 11.82
CA GLU A 91 16.57 -2.93 13.15
C GLU A 91 15.70 -1.70 13.49
N LEU A 92 15.48 -0.82 12.53
CA LEU A 92 14.62 0.35 12.70
C LEU A 92 13.15 -0.04 12.92
N CYS A 93 12.64 -1.05 12.19
CA CYS A 93 11.31 -1.59 12.40
C CYS A 93 11.14 -2.20 13.80
N VAL A 94 12.15 -2.90 14.33
CA VAL A 94 12.14 -3.39 15.70
C VAL A 94 12.10 -2.23 16.70
N ALA A 95 12.89 -1.18 16.47
CA ALA A 95 13.00 -0.05 17.39
C ALA A 95 11.74 0.81 17.45
N LEU A 96 11.06 1.01 16.31
CA LEU A 96 9.90 1.90 16.18
C LEU A 96 8.54 1.19 16.27
N GLY A 97 8.49 -0.12 16.07
CA GLY A 97 7.25 -0.89 16.09
C GLY A 97 6.18 -0.29 15.19
N ASP A 98 4.98 -0.06 15.70
CA ASP A 98 3.87 0.51 14.93
C ASP A 98 4.11 1.95 14.45
N GLY A 99 5.10 2.65 15.00
CA GLY A 99 5.48 4.00 14.54
C GLY A 99 6.01 4.04 13.11
N ILE A 100 6.39 2.89 12.53
CA ILE A 100 6.87 2.76 11.15
C ILE A 100 5.89 1.96 10.26
N ALA A 101 4.67 1.68 10.71
CA ALA A 101 3.71 0.84 10.00
C ALA A 101 3.32 1.38 8.60
N GLN A 102 3.51 2.66 8.34
CA GLN A 102 3.36 3.24 7.00
C GLN A 102 4.30 2.59 5.98
N LEU A 103 5.54 2.27 6.38
CA LEU A 103 6.48 1.56 5.51
C LEU A 103 5.94 0.17 5.12
N ILE A 104 5.34 -0.55 6.07
CA ILE A 104 4.77 -1.87 5.80
C ILE A 104 3.55 -1.74 4.88
N PHE A 105 2.70 -0.74 5.12
CA PHE A 105 1.56 -0.43 4.27
C PHE A 105 2.00 -0.15 2.82
N ASP A 106 3.00 0.68 2.62
CA ASP A 106 3.58 1.00 1.32
C ASP A 106 4.11 -0.27 0.63
N THR A 107 4.93 -1.05 1.36
CA THR A 107 5.56 -2.26 0.83
C THR A 107 4.53 -3.33 0.47
N VAL A 108 3.51 -3.57 1.30
CA VAL A 108 2.41 -4.51 1.01
C VAL A 108 1.60 -4.07 -0.21
N THR A 109 1.29 -2.78 -0.29
CA THR A 109 0.53 -2.22 -1.43
C THR A 109 1.29 -2.46 -2.74
N HIS A 110 2.58 -2.18 -2.76
CA HIS A 110 3.42 -2.37 -3.95
C HIS A 110 3.80 -3.83 -4.21
N GLU A 111 3.77 -4.71 -3.21
CA GLU A 111 3.83 -6.16 -3.47
C GLU A 111 2.63 -6.60 -4.32
N GLN A 112 1.42 -6.13 -4.01
CA GLN A 112 0.23 -6.47 -4.79
C GLN A 112 0.27 -5.87 -6.20
N ASP A 113 0.81 -4.66 -6.35
CA ASP A 113 1.04 -4.04 -7.67
C ASP A 113 2.03 -4.88 -8.52
N LEU A 114 3.13 -5.33 -7.93
CA LEU A 114 4.11 -6.21 -8.58
C LEU A 114 3.47 -7.55 -8.97
N ARG A 115 2.75 -8.20 -8.05
CA ARG A 115 2.05 -9.46 -8.30
C ARG A 115 1.04 -9.34 -9.44
N GLY A 116 0.28 -8.25 -9.46
CA GLY A 116 -0.65 -7.96 -10.55
C GLY A 116 0.05 -7.81 -11.90
N ALA A 117 1.19 -7.11 -11.94
CA ALA A 117 1.97 -6.92 -13.16
C ALA A 117 2.52 -8.22 -13.76
N ILE A 118 2.90 -9.20 -12.91
CA ILE A 118 3.47 -10.48 -13.36
C ILE A 118 2.47 -11.64 -13.35
N GLY A 119 1.19 -11.39 -13.00
CA GLY A 119 0.14 -12.41 -12.97
C GLY A 119 0.35 -13.50 -11.90
N GLN A 120 0.97 -13.19 -10.77
CA GLN A 120 1.23 -14.13 -9.67
C GLN A 120 0.49 -13.71 -8.38
N PRO A 121 -0.82 -13.99 -8.26
CA PRO A 121 -1.58 -13.64 -7.06
C PRO A 121 -1.04 -14.35 -5.81
N GLY A 122 -1.27 -13.77 -4.63
CA GLY A 122 -0.82 -14.30 -3.35
C GLY A 122 -0.38 -13.20 -2.39
N GLY A 123 0.32 -13.57 -1.30
CA GLY A 123 0.77 -12.62 -0.28
C GLY A 123 -0.34 -12.25 0.72
N ASP A 124 -1.44 -13.01 0.74
CA ASP A 124 -2.51 -12.85 1.72
C ASP A 124 -2.12 -13.55 3.02
N ASP A 125 -1.56 -12.79 3.93
CA ASP A 125 -1.12 -13.26 5.24
C ASP A 125 -1.21 -12.16 6.31
N ALA A 126 -0.68 -12.43 7.50
CA ALA A 126 -0.72 -11.50 8.62
C ALA A 126 0.00 -10.16 8.37
N ALA A 127 0.86 -10.03 7.35
CA ALA A 127 1.48 -8.76 6.99
C ALA A 127 0.45 -7.79 6.39
N VAL A 128 -0.54 -8.30 5.66
CA VAL A 128 -1.65 -7.51 5.12
C VAL A 128 -2.46 -6.87 6.25
N GLU A 129 -2.71 -7.59 7.34
CA GLU A 129 -3.42 -7.00 8.49
C GLU A 129 -2.62 -5.89 9.19
N VAL A 130 -1.28 -5.97 9.23
CA VAL A 130 -0.42 -4.88 9.75
C VAL A 130 -0.58 -3.64 8.88
N ALA A 131 -0.51 -3.79 7.56
CA ALA A 131 -0.72 -2.73 6.59
C ALA A 131 -2.13 -2.12 6.69
N LEU A 132 -3.14 -2.98 6.76
CA LEU A 132 -4.54 -2.58 6.81
C LEU A 132 -4.90 -1.82 8.09
N ARG A 133 -4.33 -2.16 9.25
CA ARG A 133 -4.50 -1.39 10.49
C ARG A 133 -4.00 0.05 10.33
N TRP A 134 -2.83 0.24 9.72
CA TRP A 134 -2.33 1.58 9.44
C TRP A 134 -3.25 2.32 8.46
N ALA A 135 -3.64 1.67 7.36
CA ALA A 135 -4.54 2.25 6.37
C ALA A 135 -5.88 2.68 6.98
N ALA A 136 -6.47 1.83 7.82
CA ALA A 136 -7.73 2.11 8.52
C ALA A 136 -7.63 3.35 9.41
N GLY A 137 -6.53 3.51 10.16
CA GLY A 137 -6.28 4.68 10.98
C GLY A 137 -6.11 5.97 10.16
N ALA A 138 -5.34 5.91 9.08
CA ALA A 138 -5.11 7.05 8.20
C ALA A 138 -6.40 7.44 7.44
N TRP A 139 -7.15 6.46 6.97
CA TRP A 139 -8.41 6.65 6.27
C TRP A 139 -9.49 7.26 7.17
N ALA A 140 -9.59 6.82 8.42
CA ALA A 140 -10.52 7.37 9.41
C ALA A 140 -10.32 8.87 9.66
N GLY A 141 -9.09 9.35 9.58
CA GLY A 141 -8.74 10.76 9.77
C GLY A 141 -9.02 11.67 8.57
N SER A 142 -9.46 11.13 7.43
CA SER A 142 -9.71 11.92 6.23
C SER A 142 -11.14 12.48 6.18
N GLU A 143 -11.42 13.39 5.24
CA GLU A 143 -12.69 14.10 5.13
C GLU A 143 -13.87 13.16 4.95
N VAL A 144 -14.98 13.44 5.64
CA VAL A 144 -16.23 12.65 5.57
C VAL A 144 -17.18 13.29 4.57
N PRO A 145 -17.53 12.59 3.47
CA PRO A 145 -18.33 13.19 2.39
C PRO A 145 -19.82 13.33 2.70
N THR A 146 -20.33 12.58 3.67
CA THR A 146 -21.76 12.55 4.03
C THR A 146 -21.94 12.23 5.51
N SER A 147 -23.15 12.41 6.04
CA SER A 147 -23.49 12.03 7.40
C SER A 147 -23.72 10.53 7.52
N GLY A 148 -23.33 9.94 8.65
CA GLY A 148 -23.49 8.52 8.92
C GLY A 148 -22.15 7.85 9.21
N THR A 149 -22.13 6.54 9.10
CA THR A 149 -20.93 5.70 9.31
C THR A 149 -20.71 4.77 8.13
N LEU A 150 -19.52 4.80 7.56
CA LEU A 150 -19.03 3.80 6.62
C LEU A 150 -18.10 2.84 7.37
N LEU A 151 -18.34 1.54 7.25
CA LEU A 151 -17.61 0.49 7.97
C LEU A 151 -17.16 -0.60 7.00
N ILE A 152 -15.85 -0.83 6.96
CA ILE A 152 -15.23 -1.97 6.27
C ILE A 152 -14.65 -2.90 7.32
N ARG A 153 -15.06 -4.17 7.34
CA ARG A 153 -14.47 -5.21 8.18
C ARG A 153 -13.64 -6.14 7.32
N ALA A 154 -12.41 -6.40 7.74
CA ALA A 154 -11.53 -7.30 7.02
C ALA A 154 -10.54 -7.99 7.98
N GLY A 155 -10.63 -9.32 8.09
CA GLY A 155 -9.88 -10.06 9.09
C GLY A 155 -10.17 -9.57 10.51
N SER A 156 -9.13 -9.16 11.22
CA SER A 156 -9.25 -8.57 12.58
C SER A 156 -9.39 -7.03 12.57
N VAL A 157 -9.46 -6.40 11.39
CA VAL A 157 -9.43 -4.94 11.26
C VAL A 157 -10.83 -4.40 10.94
N GLU A 158 -11.21 -3.32 11.63
CA GLU A 158 -12.35 -2.49 11.30
C GLU A 158 -11.87 -1.09 10.88
N ALA A 159 -12.18 -0.70 9.63
CA ALA A 159 -11.96 0.65 9.15
C ALA A 159 -13.27 1.42 9.21
N VAL A 160 -13.30 2.49 10.00
CA VAL A 160 -14.50 3.28 10.27
C VAL A 160 -14.30 4.71 9.80
N ARG A 161 -15.29 5.26 9.10
CA ARG A 161 -15.30 6.65 8.64
C ARG A 161 -16.63 7.31 8.95
N GLY A 162 -16.59 8.52 9.52
CA GLY A 162 -17.79 9.20 10.02
C GLY A 162 -18.25 8.67 11.38
N ASP A 163 -19.36 9.20 11.86
CA ASP A 163 -19.93 8.87 13.16
C ASP A 163 -21.47 8.96 13.16
N GLY A 164 -22.09 8.10 13.95
CA GLY A 164 -23.56 8.10 14.13
C GLY A 164 -24.35 7.81 12.85
N GLY A 165 -25.64 8.16 12.84
CA GLY A 165 -26.53 8.08 11.68
C GLY A 165 -26.71 6.68 11.07
N PRO A 166 -27.13 6.61 9.80
CA PRO A 166 -27.18 5.34 9.06
C PRO A 166 -25.79 4.72 8.92
N VAL A 167 -25.72 3.38 9.03
CA VAL A 167 -24.49 2.63 8.83
C VAL A 167 -24.53 1.99 7.46
N VAL A 168 -23.46 2.17 6.69
CA VAL A 168 -23.18 1.44 5.44
C VAL A 168 -21.98 0.55 5.71
N ALA A 169 -22.11 -0.76 5.52
CA ALA A 169 -21.09 -1.71 5.93
C ALA A 169 -20.78 -2.76 4.87
N ILE A 170 -19.57 -3.29 4.92
CA ILE A 170 -19.16 -4.45 4.12
C ILE A 170 -18.13 -5.28 4.87
N ASP A 171 -18.19 -6.60 4.65
CA ASP A 171 -17.16 -7.56 5.05
C ASP A 171 -16.35 -7.96 3.82
N LEU A 172 -15.03 -7.81 3.88
CA LEU A 172 -14.10 -8.11 2.78
C LEU A 172 -12.94 -8.99 3.27
N GLU A 173 -12.32 -9.71 2.34
CA GLU A 173 -11.00 -10.27 2.61
C GLU A 173 -9.97 -9.14 2.73
N PRO A 174 -8.89 -9.31 3.54
CA PRO A 174 -7.93 -8.24 3.81
C PRO A 174 -7.32 -7.59 2.57
N LEU A 175 -6.95 -8.38 1.55
CA LEU A 175 -6.40 -7.86 0.29
C LEU A 175 -7.44 -7.07 -0.53
N ASP A 176 -8.71 -7.48 -0.52
CA ASP A 176 -9.78 -6.75 -1.19
C ASP A 176 -10.04 -5.41 -0.49
N ALA A 177 -10.03 -5.39 0.85
CA ALA A 177 -10.14 -4.15 1.62
C ALA A 177 -8.97 -3.20 1.31
N MET A 178 -7.72 -3.71 1.24
CA MET A 178 -6.56 -2.93 0.81
C MET A 178 -6.77 -2.35 -0.60
N ALA A 179 -7.20 -3.17 -1.56
CA ALA A 179 -7.41 -2.73 -2.94
C ALA A 179 -8.48 -1.63 -3.06
N VAL A 180 -9.58 -1.76 -2.30
CA VAL A 180 -10.66 -0.76 -2.22
C VAL A 180 -10.14 0.55 -1.61
N MET A 181 -9.42 0.46 -0.50
CA MET A 181 -8.96 1.65 0.23
C MET A 181 -7.79 2.36 -0.44
N THR A 182 -7.01 1.69 -1.29
CA THR A 182 -5.81 2.25 -1.92
C THR A 182 -6.00 2.63 -3.39
N GLY A 183 -7.25 2.71 -3.87
CA GLY A 183 -7.54 3.10 -5.25
C GLY A 183 -7.10 2.06 -6.30
N ARG A 184 -7.03 0.77 -5.94
CA ARG A 184 -6.78 -0.35 -6.87
C ARG A 184 -8.07 -0.95 -7.43
N ARG A 185 -9.22 -0.38 -7.04
CA ARG A 185 -10.54 -0.64 -7.60
C ARG A 185 -11.15 0.67 -8.10
N SER A 186 -11.81 0.64 -9.25
CA SER A 186 -12.59 1.79 -9.72
C SER A 186 -13.79 2.05 -8.80
N LEU A 187 -14.33 3.28 -8.79
CA LEU A 187 -15.52 3.60 -8.01
C LEU A 187 -16.71 2.75 -8.43
N SER A 188 -16.80 2.38 -9.70
CA SER A 188 -17.87 1.49 -10.20
C SER A 188 -17.72 0.05 -9.64
N GLU A 189 -16.50 -0.47 -9.52
CA GLU A 189 -16.25 -1.76 -8.88
C GLU A 189 -16.55 -1.68 -7.38
N VAL A 190 -16.14 -0.60 -6.69
CA VAL A 190 -16.46 -0.38 -5.28
C VAL A 190 -17.97 -0.34 -5.06
N GLN A 191 -18.71 0.41 -5.90
CA GLN A 191 -20.17 0.51 -5.82
C GLN A 191 -20.87 -0.83 -6.05
N ALA A 192 -20.31 -1.69 -6.89
CA ALA A 192 -20.88 -3.00 -7.22
C ALA A 192 -20.66 -4.08 -6.15
N LEU A 193 -19.87 -3.81 -5.10
CA LEU A 193 -19.69 -4.74 -3.99
C LEU A 193 -20.99 -4.91 -3.18
N ALA A 194 -21.06 -5.98 -2.38
CA ALA A 194 -22.24 -6.35 -1.60
C ALA A 194 -22.36 -5.55 -0.29
N TRP A 195 -22.56 -4.23 -0.40
CA TRP A 195 -22.73 -3.35 0.74
C TRP A 195 -24.06 -3.60 1.47
N ASP A 196 -24.02 -3.55 2.79
CA ASP A 196 -25.23 -3.37 3.61
C ASP A 196 -25.48 -1.86 3.75
N GLY A 197 -26.44 -1.36 2.98
CA GLY A 197 -26.75 0.05 2.85
C GLY A 197 -26.31 0.68 1.52
N ASP A 198 -26.63 1.96 1.36
CA ASP A 198 -26.33 2.73 0.14
C ASP A 198 -24.94 3.35 0.22
N VAL A 199 -23.99 2.81 -0.56
CA VAL A 199 -22.60 3.29 -0.60
C VAL A 199 -22.42 4.49 -1.53
N GLU A 200 -23.37 4.81 -2.43
CA GLU A 200 -23.19 5.89 -3.43
C GLU A 200 -22.78 7.23 -2.80
N PRO A 201 -23.40 7.72 -1.71
CA PRO A 201 -22.96 8.96 -1.06
C PRO A 201 -21.55 8.91 -0.46
N TRP A 202 -21.02 7.71 -0.27
CA TRP A 202 -19.71 7.47 0.32
C TRP A 202 -18.58 7.28 -0.71
N LEU A 203 -18.90 7.16 -2.00
CA LEU A 203 -17.87 6.94 -3.04
C LEU A 203 -16.71 7.96 -3.00
N PRO A 204 -16.92 9.26 -2.71
CA PRO A 204 -15.81 10.19 -2.56
C PRO A 204 -14.83 9.83 -1.41
N ALA A 205 -15.26 9.03 -0.43
CA ALA A 205 -14.42 8.57 0.67
C ALA A 205 -13.25 7.67 0.21
N PHE A 206 -13.36 7.07 -0.97
CA PHE A 206 -12.32 6.21 -1.54
C PHE A 206 -11.25 6.97 -2.33
N THR A 207 -11.37 8.31 -2.42
CA THR A 207 -10.30 9.21 -2.90
C THR A 207 -9.75 9.96 -1.71
N TRP A 208 -8.55 9.58 -1.24
CA TRP A 208 -7.93 10.17 -0.06
C TRP A 208 -6.40 10.07 -0.12
N GLY A 209 -5.70 11.04 0.47
CA GLY A 209 -4.24 11.09 0.34
C GLY A 209 -3.82 11.03 -1.14
N PRO A 210 -2.85 10.20 -1.49
CA PRO A 210 -2.40 10.00 -2.88
C PRO A 210 -3.27 8.98 -3.66
N PHE A 211 -4.28 8.36 -3.02
CA PHE A 211 -5.04 7.27 -3.63
C PHE A 211 -6.24 7.80 -4.42
N VAL A 212 -6.18 7.59 -5.73
CA VAL A 212 -7.24 7.96 -6.68
C VAL A 212 -7.68 6.70 -7.41
N PRO A 213 -8.95 6.28 -7.23
CA PRO A 213 -9.50 5.14 -7.98
C PRO A 213 -9.37 5.35 -9.49
N PRO A 214 -9.10 4.28 -10.27
CA PRO A 214 -9.08 4.35 -11.72
C PRO A 214 -10.48 4.69 -12.27
N ALA A 215 -10.50 5.22 -13.50
CA ALA A 215 -11.74 5.62 -14.18
C ALA A 215 -12.63 4.41 -14.54
#